data_4cc70fad4bb181725a96ac826c79ab48
#
_entry.id   4cc70fad4bb181725a96ac826c79ab48
#
_cell.length_a   1.000
_cell.length_b   1.000
_cell.length_c   1.000
_cell.angle_alpha   90.00
_cell.angle_beta   90.00
_cell.angle_gamma   90.00
#
_symmetry.space_group_name_H-M   'P 1'
#
loop_
_entity.id
_entity.type
_entity.pdbx_description
1 polymer ?
#
loop_
_entity_poly.entity_id
_entity_poly.type
_entity_poly.pdbx_seq_one_letter_code
_entity_poly.pdbx_strand_id
1 'polypeptide(L)'
;MRKILTLGLFLIITCSAAGQIRREVFGVRQNEAGSYLIKGLNIPHPSFHTPDTVNVVIMGDMMMHRDQISNARTGEDTFDFSECFPKVEHLIKEADITVANMEFTLAGKPYTGYPCFSAPDSYAESIAGSGVDIFLTANNHILDKGREGIERTLGIYSRMEKEGRVRHTGAAVSAMDDSLRFPLKVVSKGIRLAFINFTYGTNCGIKEAFPKVHRIDTVEIAGAIQRAKESGADFIVALPHWGAEYVLRHSASQERLARWLAGKGCDAVIGAHPHVLQDT
;
A
#
# COMPACT_ATOMS: atom_id res chain seq x y z
N MET A 1 3.30 23.75 23.72
CA MET A 1 3.84 22.74 22.80
C MET A 1 2.75 22.41 21.80
N ARG A 2 2.89 22.80 20.54
CA ARG A 2 1.91 22.50 19.48
C ARG A 2 2.11 21.05 19.04
N LYS A 3 1.14 20.19 19.32
CA LYS A 3 1.09 18.84 18.75
C LYS A 3 0.80 18.99 17.25
N ILE A 4 1.76 18.70 16.40
CA ILE A 4 1.55 18.60 14.96
C ILE A 4 0.86 17.27 14.72
N LEU A 5 -0.44 17.32 14.54
CA LEU A 5 -1.24 16.19 14.07
C LEU A 5 -1.04 16.13 12.55
N THR A 6 -0.28 15.17 12.07
CA THR A 6 -0.22 14.88 10.63
C THR A 6 -1.53 14.21 10.27
N LEU A 7 -2.48 14.98 9.74
CA LEU A 7 -3.76 14.48 9.27
C LEU A 7 -3.50 13.74 7.97
N GLY A 8 -3.46 12.41 8.03
CA GLY A 8 -3.49 11.58 6.82
C GLY A 8 -4.82 11.80 6.09
N LEU A 9 -4.78 11.96 4.78
CA LEU A 9 -5.97 12.04 3.95
C LEU A 9 -6.63 10.66 3.92
N PHE A 10 -7.86 10.57 4.42
CA PHE A 10 -8.70 9.40 4.24
C PHE A 10 -9.58 9.63 3.00
N LEU A 11 -9.35 8.86 1.96
CA LEU A 11 -10.27 8.76 0.84
C LEU A 11 -11.00 7.42 0.96
N ILE A 12 -12.32 7.48 1.11
CA ILE A 12 -13.17 6.29 1.09
C ILE A 12 -13.69 6.13 -0.33
N ILE A 13 -13.31 5.04 -0.98
CA ILE A 13 -13.84 4.68 -2.29
C ILE A 13 -14.88 3.58 -2.09
N THR A 14 -16.09 3.85 -2.51
CA THR A 14 -17.15 2.85 -2.58
C THR A 14 -17.26 2.37 -4.03
N CYS A 15 -16.91 1.12 -4.26
CA CYS A 15 -17.01 0.49 -5.59
C CYS A 15 -18.26 -0.39 -5.64
N SER A 16 -19.11 -0.21 -6.65
CA SER A 16 -20.25 -1.08 -6.91
C SER A 16 -20.09 -1.79 -8.25
N ALA A 17 -20.28 -3.10 -8.26
CA ALA A 17 -20.23 -3.90 -9.48
C ALA A 17 -21.58 -4.57 -9.73
N ALA A 18 -22.29 -4.13 -10.76
CA ALA A 18 -23.40 -4.86 -11.35
C ALA A 18 -22.85 -5.79 -12.44
N GLY A 19 -22.40 -6.99 -12.08
CA GLY A 19 -21.80 -7.91 -13.03
C GLY A 19 -21.86 -9.35 -12.61
N GLN A 20 -21.99 -10.25 -13.59
CA GLN A 20 -21.99 -11.69 -13.39
C GLN A 20 -20.68 -12.16 -12.73
N ILE A 21 -20.80 -12.87 -11.62
CA ILE A 21 -19.69 -13.48 -10.89
C ILE A 21 -19.03 -14.53 -11.78
N ARG A 22 -17.86 -14.23 -12.34
CA ARG A 22 -16.99 -15.24 -12.93
C ARG A 22 -16.22 -15.94 -11.79
N ARG A 23 -16.35 -17.26 -11.71
CA ARG A 23 -15.76 -18.13 -10.68
C ARG A 23 -14.24 -18.33 -10.82
N GLU A 24 -13.51 -17.55 -11.55
CA GLU A 24 -12.09 -17.77 -11.78
C GLU A 24 -11.21 -16.88 -10.88
N VAL A 25 -10.24 -17.52 -10.31
CA VAL A 25 -9.64 -17.25 -9.02
C VAL A 25 -8.35 -16.46 -9.16
N PHE A 26 -8.31 -15.27 -8.65
CA PHE A 26 -7.14 -14.43 -8.43
C PHE A 26 -6.20 -14.98 -7.32
N GLY A 27 -5.62 -16.15 -7.47
CA GLY A 27 -4.73 -16.72 -6.46
C GLY A 27 -5.36 -16.93 -5.07
N VAL A 28 -6.68 -17.06 -5.03
CA VAL A 28 -7.50 -17.26 -3.83
C VAL A 28 -7.70 -18.75 -3.61
N ARG A 29 -7.48 -19.24 -2.40
CA ARG A 29 -7.88 -20.60 -2.01
C ARG A 29 -9.20 -20.55 -1.26
N GLN A 30 -10.14 -21.41 -1.64
CA GLN A 30 -11.35 -21.64 -0.90
C GLN A 30 -11.02 -22.52 0.33
N ASN A 31 -11.49 -22.14 1.53
CA ASN A 31 -11.38 -22.98 2.71
C ASN A 31 -12.53 -24.01 2.77
N GLU A 32 -12.45 -24.97 3.71
CA GLU A 32 -13.47 -26.02 3.88
C GLU A 32 -14.85 -25.46 4.25
N ALA A 33 -14.94 -24.24 4.77
CA ALA A 33 -16.20 -23.56 5.09
C ALA A 33 -16.78 -22.78 3.88
N GLY A 34 -16.17 -22.89 2.69
CA GLY A 34 -16.64 -22.21 1.49
C GLY A 34 -16.28 -20.72 1.42
N SER A 35 -15.46 -20.20 2.33
CA SER A 35 -14.95 -18.83 2.30
C SER A 35 -13.66 -18.75 1.49
N TYR A 36 -13.44 -17.62 0.82
CA TYR A 36 -12.21 -17.39 0.07
C TYR A 36 -11.17 -16.75 1.00
N LEU A 37 -9.99 -17.37 1.08
CA LEU A 37 -8.84 -16.82 1.81
C LEU A 37 -7.92 -16.15 0.81
N ILE A 38 -7.91 -14.83 0.80
CA ILE A 38 -6.72 -14.08 0.46
C ILE A 38 -5.99 -13.94 1.77
N LYS A 39 -4.79 -14.53 1.87
CA LYS A 39 -3.99 -14.58 3.09
C LYS A 39 -4.29 -13.41 4.05
N GLY A 40 -5.08 -13.66 5.10
CA GLY A 40 -5.51 -12.68 6.08
C GLY A 40 -6.85 -11.99 5.84
N LEU A 41 -7.32 -11.88 4.59
CA LEU A 41 -8.66 -11.39 4.30
C LEU A 41 -9.60 -12.59 4.19
N ASN A 42 -10.43 -12.78 5.20
CA ASN A 42 -11.46 -13.81 5.18
C ASN A 42 -12.65 -13.27 4.37
N ILE A 43 -12.78 -13.74 3.13
CA ILE A 43 -13.89 -13.34 2.27
C ILE A 43 -15.01 -14.35 2.43
N PRO A 44 -16.17 -13.95 2.96
CA PRO A 44 -17.32 -14.84 3.05
C PRO A 44 -17.68 -15.41 1.67
N HIS A 45 -18.11 -16.67 1.63
CA HIS A 45 -18.66 -17.26 0.42
C HIS A 45 -19.82 -16.36 -0.07
N PRO A 46 -19.88 -16.00 -1.37
CA PRO A 46 -21.02 -15.25 -1.89
C PRO A 46 -22.30 -16.06 -1.67
N SER A 47 -23.00 -15.78 -0.56
CA SER A 47 -24.41 -16.13 -0.42
C SER A 47 -25.18 -15.25 -1.41
N PHE A 48 -26.40 -15.62 -1.78
CA PHE A 48 -27.27 -14.94 -2.77
C PHE A 48 -27.52 -13.43 -2.49
N HIS A 49 -26.86 -12.87 -1.46
CA HIS A 49 -26.84 -11.46 -1.09
C HIS A 49 -25.38 -11.00 -0.89
N THR A 50 -24.53 -11.13 -1.92
CA THR A 50 -23.23 -10.43 -1.91
C THR A 50 -23.50 -8.94 -1.87
N PRO A 51 -22.93 -8.21 -0.91
CA PRO A 51 -23.03 -6.76 -0.96
C PRO A 51 -22.37 -6.29 -2.27
N ASP A 52 -23.09 -5.44 -3.01
CA ASP A 52 -22.64 -4.91 -4.29
C ASP A 52 -21.50 -3.88 -4.13
N THR A 53 -20.96 -3.72 -2.91
CA THR A 53 -20.00 -2.67 -2.57
C THR A 53 -18.83 -3.18 -1.74
N VAL A 54 -17.63 -2.69 -2.05
CA VAL A 54 -16.42 -2.81 -1.24
C VAL A 54 -15.96 -1.43 -0.82
N ASN A 55 -15.79 -1.21 0.48
CA ASN A 55 -15.26 0.02 1.03
C ASN A 55 -13.73 -0.10 1.12
N VAL A 56 -13.02 0.77 0.41
CA VAL A 56 -11.56 0.84 0.43
C VAL A 56 -11.12 2.15 1.08
N VAL A 57 -10.38 2.06 2.17
CA VAL A 57 -9.71 3.21 2.78
C VAL A 57 -8.28 3.26 2.29
N ILE A 58 -7.86 4.41 1.75
CA ILE A 58 -6.50 4.65 1.35
C ILE A 58 -5.92 5.74 2.23
N MET A 59 -4.95 5.36 3.03
CA MET A 59 -4.20 6.25 3.91
C MET A 59 -2.99 6.79 3.15
N GLY A 60 -2.56 7.99 3.55
CA GLY A 60 -1.33 8.59 3.02
C GLY A 60 -0.06 7.96 3.57
N ASP A 61 0.95 8.81 3.75
CA ASP A 61 2.30 8.41 4.06
C ASP A 61 2.47 8.10 5.56
N MET A 62 2.78 6.85 5.86
CA MET A 62 3.21 6.39 7.18
C MET A 62 4.71 6.66 7.28
N MET A 63 5.08 7.61 8.14
CA MET A 63 6.46 8.01 8.34
C MET A 63 6.89 7.79 9.79
N MET A 64 8.20 7.65 10.02
CA MET A 64 8.76 7.48 11.36
C MET A 64 9.85 8.52 11.63
N HIS A 65 9.45 9.68 12.11
CA HIS A 65 10.40 10.72 12.52
C HIS A 65 11.03 10.44 13.87
N ARG A 66 12.16 11.12 14.15
CA ARG A 66 12.95 10.92 15.38
C ARG A 66 12.11 11.09 16.65
N ASP A 67 11.26 12.09 16.69
CA ASP A 67 10.41 12.37 17.86
C ASP A 67 9.39 11.25 18.09
N GLN A 68 8.87 10.65 17.01
CA GLN A 68 7.96 9.51 17.11
C GLN A 68 8.70 8.28 17.68
N ILE A 69 9.93 8.01 17.24
CA ILE A 69 10.77 6.93 17.78
C ILE A 69 11.04 7.18 19.27
N SER A 70 11.39 8.42 19.63
CA SER A 70 11.70 8.79 21.02
C SER A 70 10.49 8.68 21.92
N ASN A 71 9.32 9.13 21.45
CA ASN A 71 8.09 9.10 22.24
C ASN A 71 7.51 7.70 22.41
N ALA A 72 7.73 6.82 21.41
CA ALA A 72 7.27 5.44 21.50
C ALA A 72 8.19 4.54 22.32
N ARG A 73 9.40 4.99 22.66
CA ARG A 73 10.38 4.17 23.38
C ARG A 73 9.94 3.91 24.83
N THR A 74 9.81 2.63 25.19
CA THR A 74 9.44 2.16 26.53
C THR A 74 10.60 1.46 27.27
N GLY A 75 11.68 1.13 26.54
CA GLY A 75 12.88 0.50 27.08
C GLY A 75 14.04 0.62 26.09
N GLU A 76 15.12 -0.13 26.34
CA GLU A 76 16.32 -0.05 25.50
C GLU A 76 16.00 -0.36 24.03
N ASP A 77 15.20 -1.40 23.77
CA ASP A 77 14.81 -1.88 22.45
C ASP A 77 13.31 -2.11 22.28
N THR A 78 12.51 -1.56 23.16
CA THR A 78 11.06 -1.73 23.15
C THR A 78 10.37 -0.42 22.83
N PHE A 79 9.32 -0.52 22.03
CA PHE A 79 8.56 0.62 21.55
C PHE A 79 7.06 0.30 21.61
N ASP A 80 6.26 1.26 22.02
CA ASP A 80 4.82 1.20 22.06
C ASP A 80 4.24 2.26 21.10
N PHE A 81 3.54 1.83 20.07
CA PHE A 81 2.87 2.67 19.09
C PHE A 81 1.34 2.63 19.22
N SER A 82 0.82 2.10 20.31
CA SER A 82 -0.63 1.96 20.54
C SER A 82 -1.39 3.29 20.47
N GLU A 83 -0.73 4.39 20.81
CA GLU A 83 -1.32 5.73 20.75
C GLU A 83 -1.34 6.36 19.34
N CYS A 84 -0.80 5.70 18.32
CA CYS A 84 -0.72 6.27 16.97
C CYS A 84 -2.08 6.31 16.26
N PHE A 85 -2.92 5.29 16.44
CA PHE A 85 -4.12 5.08 15.62
C PHE A 85 -5.48 5.17 16.34
N PRO A 86 -5.60 5.27 17.69
CA PRO A 86 -6.89 5.12 18.38
C PRO A 86 -8.02 6.04 17.86
N LYS A 87 -7.66 7.24 17.41
CA LYS A 87 -8.65 8.21 16.92
C LYS A 87 -9.19 7.90 15.53
N VAL A 88 -8.50 7.12 14.74
CA VAL A 88 -8.84 6.78 13.35
C VAL A 88 -9.05 5.28 13.14
N GLU A 89 -8.78 4.48 14.17
CA GLU A 89 -8.86 3.02 14.11
C GLU A 89 -10.26 2.52 13.70
N HIS A 90 -11.32 3.22 14.12
CA HIS A 90 -12.67 2.88 13.71
C HIS A 90 -12.85 2.98 12.18
N LEU A 91 -12.29 4.02 11.52
CA LEU A 91 -12.36 4.17 10.07
C LEU A 91 -11.55 3.08 9.36
N ILE A 92 -10.41 2.71 9.93
CA ILE A 92 -9.54 1.63 9.40
C ILE A 92 -10.28 0.29 9.48
N LYS A 93 -10.88 -0.04 10.63
CA LYS A 93 -11.54 -1.34 10.88
C LYS A 93 -12.90 -1.49 10.21
N GLU A 94 -13.59 -0.40 9.90
CA GLU A 94 -14.87 -0.43 9.19
C GLU A 94 -14.71 -0.63 7.69
N ALA A 95 -13.51 -0.42 7.15
CA ALA A 95 -13.21 -0.68 5.74
C ALA A 95 -13.13 -2.19 5.45
N ASP A 96 -13.42 -2.55 4.22
CA ASP A 96 -13.21 -3.92 3.72
C ASP A 96 -11.77 -4.16 3.32
N ILE A 97 -11.07 -3.10 2.93
CA ILE A 97 -9.64 -3.08 2.59
C ILE A 97 -9.07 -1.72 3.02
N THR A 98 -8.01 -1.74 3.80
CA THR A 98 -7.24 -0.53 4.13
C THR A 98 -5.83 -0.60 3.57
N VAL A 99 -5.44 0.46 2.86
CA VAL A 99 -4.15 0.60 2.17
C VAL A 99 -3.36 1.75 2.79
N ALA A 100 -2.06 1.57 3.05
CA ALA A 100 -1.18 2.62 3.56
C ALA A 100 0.17 2.65 2.83
N ASN A 101 0.71 3.84 2.59
CA ASN A 101 2.05 4.01 2.04
C ASN A 101 3.09 3.95 3.17
N MET A 102 3.98 2.96 3.11
CA MET A 102 5.00 2.71 4.12
C MET A 102 6.28 3.48 3.76
N GLU A 103 6.30 4.78 4.06
CA GLU A 103 7.35 5.69 3.63
C GLU A 103 8.53 5.70 4.61
N PHE A 104 9.06 4.53 4.86
CA PHE A 104 10.24 4.25 5.70
C PHE A 104 10.82 2.87 5.37
N THR A 105 12.03 2.59 5.86
CA THR A 105 12.61 1.24 5.85
C THR A 105 12.55 0.60 7.23
N LEU A 106 12.59 -0.73 7.26
CA LEU A 106 12.81 -1.55 8.45
C LEU A 106 14.23 -2.14 8.40
N ALA A 107 15.23 -1.27 8.33
CA ALA A 107 16.62 -1.69 8.14
C ALA A 107 17.30 -2.16 9.45
N GLY A 108 16.61 -2.07 10.57
CA GLY A 108 17.18 -2.37 11.89
C GLY A 108 17.92 -1.17 12.50
N LYS A 109 18.71 -1.44 13.53
CA LYS A 109 19.46 -0.40 14.24
C LYS A 109 20.67 0.12 13.44
N PRO A 110 21.04 1.38 13.63
CA PRO A 110 20.36 2.36 14.48
C PRO A 110 19.06 2.85 13.86
N TYR A 111 18.01 2.99 14.67
CA TYR A 111 16.74 3.57 14.21
C TYR A 111 16.92 5.07 13.98
N THR A 112 16.41 5.55 12.84
CA THR A 112 16.61 6.93 12.38
C THR A 112 15.35 7.49 11.74
N GLY A 113 15.10 8.79 11.96
CA GLY A 113 14.12 9.56 11.21
C GLY A 113 14.72 10.22 9.97
N TYR A 114 14.09 11.32 9.53
CA TYR A 114 14.56 12.11 8.39
C TYR A 114 16.06 12.47 8.55
N PRO A 115 16.86 12.49 7.47
CA PRO A 115 16.48 12.25 6.06
C PRO A 115 16.53 10.77 5.62
N CYS A 116 17.02 9.85 6.44
CA CYS A 116 17.22 8.45 6.08
C CYS A 116 16.54 7.55 7.12
N PHE A 117 15.32 7.15 6.81
CA PHE A 117 14.45 6.43 7.75
C PHE A 117 14.88 4.99 8.00
N SER A 118 14.90 4.59 9.26
CA SER A 118 14.92 3.19 9.71
C SER A 118 14.03 3.07 10.93
N ALA A 119 12.82 2.57 10.76
CA ALA A 119 11.85 2.39 11.83
C ALA A 119 12.08 1.08 12.60
N PRO A 120 11.67 1.01 13.87
CA PRO A 120 11.53 -0.26 14.58
C PRO A 120 10.51 -1.17 13.89
N ASP A 121 10.76 -2.48 13.86
CA ASP A 121 9.85 -3.46 13.25
C ASP A 121 8.44 -3.41 13.87
N SER A 122 8.37 -3.15 15.18
CA SER A 122 7.12 -3.00 15.92
C SER A 122 6.21 -1.88 15.40
N TYR A 123 6.74 -0.92 14.64
CA TYR A 123 5.89 0.09 14.00
C TYR A 123 5.05 -0.51 12.87
N ALA A 124 5.66 -1.32 11.99
CA ALA A 124 4.91 -2.02 10.94
C ALA A 124 3.91 -3.02 11.56
N GLU A 125 4.31 -3.69 12.65
CA GLU A 125 3.42 -4.57 13.42
C GLU A 125 2.20 -3.81 13.98
N SER A 126 2.41 -2.61 14.50
CA SER A 126 1.34 -1.75 15.01
C SER A 126 0.42 -1.26 13.89
N ILE A 127 0.96 -0.87 12.73
CA ILE A 127 0.18 -0.48 11.56
C ILE A 127 -0.71 -1.64 11.10
N ALA A 128 -0.17 -2.84 10.95
CA ALA A 128 -0.96 -4.03 10.62
C ALA A 128 -2.01 -4.34 11.69
N GLY A 129 -1.63 -4.23 12.97
CA GLY A 129 -2.52 -4.45 14.12
C GLY A 129 -3.69 -3.46 14.19
N SER A 130 -3.54 -2.25 13.63
CA SER A 130 -4.64 -1.27 13.53
C SER A 130 -5.66 -1.62 12.45
N GLY A 131 -5.38 -2.59 11.56
CA GLY A 131 -6.29 -3.05 10.52
C GLY A 131 -5.87 -2.66 9.10
N VAL A 132 -4.64 -2.23 8.88
CA VAL A 132 -4.11 -1.97 7.54
C VAL A 132 -3.79 -3.29 6.85
N ASP A 133 -4.36 -3.52 5.68
CA ASP A 133 -4.27 -4.77 4.92
C ASP A 133 -3.20 -4.76 3.84
N ILE A 134 -2.94 -3.60 3.23
CA ILE A 134 -2.03 -3.47 2.09
C ILE A 134 -0.99 -2.39 2.35
N PHE A 135 0.28 -2.76 2.29
CA PHE A 135 1.43 -1.88 2.40
C PHE A 135 1.95 -1.49 1.01
N LEU A 136 1.96 -0.19 0.70
CA LEU A 136 2.59 0.35 -0.49
C LEU A 136 4.07 0.60 -0.19
N THR A 137 4.93 0.18 -1.09
CA THR A 137 6.39 0.21 -0.90
C THR A 137 7.13 1.01 -1.97
N ALA A 138 6.44 1.44 -3.04
CA ALA A 138 7.05 2.32 -4.03
C ALA A 138 6.94 3.78 -3.58
N ASN A 139 7.96 4.25 -2.87
CA ASN A 139 8.13 5.63 -2.42
C ASN A 139 9.60 6.04 -2.49
N ASN A 140 9.90 7.32 -2.25
CA ASN A 140 11.27 7.82 -2.35
C ASN A 140 12.19 7.35 -1.22
N HIS A 141 11.63 6.92 -0.06
CA HIS A 141 12.39 6.50 1.12
C HIS A 141 12.66 4.99 1.21
N ILE A 142 12.09 4.18 0.33
CA ILE A 142 12.24 2.71 0.41
C ILE A 142 13.70 2.23 0.25
N LEU A 143 14.57 3.06 -0.35
CA LEU A 143 16.00 2.78 -0.52
C LEU A 143 16.90 3.57 0.43
N ASP A 144 16.39 4.24 1.46
CA ASP A 144 17.18 5.08 2.38
C ASP A 144 18.35 4.34 3.05
N LYS A 145 18.23 3.06 3.24
CA LYS A 145 19.27 2.19 3.81
C LYS A 145 19.85 1.22 2.76
N GLY A 146 19.78 1.62 1.49
CA GLY A 146 20.34 0.87 0.38
C GLY A 146 19.72 -0.50 0.20
N ARG A 147 20.47 -1.39 -0.46
CA ARG A 147 20.03 -2.73 -0.81
C ARG A 147 19.62 -3.56 0.42
N GLU A 148 20.48 -3.62 1.42
CA GLU A 148 20.23 -4.41 2.63
C GLU A 148 18.97 -3.92 3.37
N GLY A 149 18.74 -2.61 3.39
CA GLY A 149 17.57 -2.01 4.01
C GLY A 149 16.28 -2.42 3.33
N ILE A 150 16.18 -2.33 2.01
CA ILE A 150 14.98 -2.75 1.29
C ILE A 150 14.77 -4.27 1.33
N GLU A 151 15.83 -5.08 1.18
CA GLU A 151 15.73 -6.54 1.27
C GLU A 151 15.18 -6.97 2.64
N ARG A 152 15.69 -6.38 3.74
CA ARG A 152 15.19 -6.65 5.08
C ARG A 152 13.73 -6.21 5.23
N THR A 153 13.39 -5.00 4.77
CA THR A 153 12.03 -4.46 4.83
C THR A 153 11.04 -5.37 4.12
N LEU A 154 11.31 -5.73 2.86
CA LEU A 154 10.45 -6.62 2.08
C LEU A 154 10.41 -8.04 2.66
N GLY A 155 11.51 -8.50 3.27
CA GLY A 155 11.57 -9.78 3.98
C GLY A 155 10.61 -9.81 5.18
N ILE A 156 10.53 -8.71 5.95
CA ILE A 156 9.58 -8.57 7.06
C ILE A 156 8.15 -8.58 6.54
N TYR A 157 7.83 -7.76 5.52
CA TYR A 157 6.49 -7.72 4.94
C TYR A 157 6.06 -9.06 4.34
N SER A 158 6.99 -9.76 3.67
CA SER A 158 6.73 -11.10 3.15
C SER A 158 6.48 -12.14 4.26
N ARG A 159 7.11 -12.01 5.43
CA ARG A 159 6.82 -12.84 6.60
C ARG A 159 5.41 -12.54 7.11
N MET A 160 5.08 -11.27 7.32
CA MET A 160 3.74 -10.85 7.74
C MET A 160 2.65 -11.29 6.75
N GLU A 161 2.96 -11.29 5.44
CA GLU A 161 2.07 -11.81 4.41
C GLU A 161 1.87 -13.33 4.53
N LYS A 162 2.93 -14.10 4.79
CA LYS A 162 2.81 -15.56 5.03
C LYS A 162 1.99 -15.88 6.27
N GLU A 163 2.03 -15.01 7.26
CA GLU A 163 1.20 -15.08 8.48
C GLU A 163 -0.25 -14.66 8.23
N GLY A 164 -0.56 -14.18 7.02
CA GLY A 164 -1.91 -13.77 6.64
C GLY A 164 -2.33 -12.40 7.18
N ARG A 165 -1.39 -11.56 7.55
CA ARG A 165 -1.64 -10.28 8.23
C ARG A 165 -1.74 -9.10 7.28
N VAL A 166 -0.89 -9.06 6.27
CA VAL A 166 -0.84 -7.98 5.27
C VAL A 166 -0.53 -8.52 3.88
N ARG A 167 -0.73 -7.69 2.87
CA ARG A 167 -0.16 -7.82 1.53
C ARG A 167 0.74 -6.61 1.27
N HIS A 168 1.65 -6.70 0.30
CA HIS A 168 2.43 -5.52 -0.10
C HIS A 168 2.65 -5.45 -1.61
N THR A 169 2.89 -4.23 -2.14
CA THR A 169 3.12 -3.97 -3.56
C THR A 169 3.97 -2.71 -3.74
N GLY A 170 4.59 -2.57 -4.91
CA GLY A 170 5.39 -1.40 -5.28
C GLY A 170 6.88 -1.69 -5.36
N ALA A 171 7.39 -2.67 -4.60
CA ALA A 171 8.75 -3.17 -4.72
C ALA A 171 8.77 -4.70 -4.62
N ALA A 172 9.82 -5.32 -5.20
CA ALA A 172 9.97 -6.76 -5.27
C ALA A 172 11.45 -7.19 -5.13
N VAL A 173 11.69 -8.35 -4.52
CA VAL A 173 13.05 -8.89 -4.33
C VAL A 173 13.53 -9.77 -5.48
N SER A 174 12.63 -10.18 -6.37
CA SER A 174 12.93 -11.03 -7.52
C SER A 174 11.89 -10.90 -8.62
N ALA A 175 12.16 -11.40 -9.82
CA ALA A 175 11.22 -11.42 -10.94
C ALA A 175 9.93 -12.21 -10.63
N MET A 176 10.03 -13.31 -9.89
CA MET A 176 8.86 -14.07 -9.44
C MET A 176 8.02 -13.26 -8.47
N ASP A 177 8.65 -12.62 -7.49
CA ASP A 177 7.99 -11.75 -6.53
C ASP A 177 7.30 -10.56 -7.22
N ASP A 178 8.00 -9.93 -8.19
CA ASP A 178 7.48 -8.85 -9.02
C ASP A 178 6.19 -9.23 -9.75
N SER A 179 6.16 -10.40 -10.36
CA SER A 179 4.99 -10.90 -11.11
C SER A 179 3.74 -11.12 -10.24
N LEU A 180 3.93 -11.36 -8.95
CA LEU A 180 2.85 -11.54 -7.97
C LEU A 180 2.33 -10.21 -7.40
N ARG A 181 3.17 -9.15 -7.45
CA ARG A 181 2.93 -7.88 -6.76
C ARG A 181 2.56 -6.73 -7.68
N PHE A 182 2.84 -6.82 -8.97
CA PHE A 182 2.62 -5.72 -9.91
C PHE A 182 1.89 -6.19 -11.18
N PRO A 183 0.54 -6.08 -11.22
CA PRO A 183 -0.36 -5.50 -10.20
C PRO A 183 -0.61 -6.43 -9.02
N LEU A 184 -0.83 -5.88 -7.82
CA LEU A 184 -1.33 -6.64 -6.70
C LEU A 184 -2.84 -6.86 -6.87
N LYS A 185 -3.24 -8.13 -6.87
CA LYS A 185 -4.64 -8.53 -7.08
C LYS A 185 -5.27 -8.97 -5.76
N VAL A 186 -6.43 -8.43 -5.45
CA VAL A 186 -7.18 -8.69 -4.23
C VAL A 186 -8.65 -8.93 -4.57
N VAL A 187 -9.29 -9.86 -3.87
CA VAL A 187 -10.74 -10.06 -3.97
C VAL A 187 -11.37 -9.79 -2.62
N SER A 188 -12.37 -8.93 -2.58
CA SER A 188 -13.18 -8.67 -1.38
C SER A 188 -14.65 -8.71 -1.75
N LYS A 189 -15.45 -9.45 -1.00
CA LYS A 189 -16.90 -9.60 -1.24
C LYS A 189 -17.25 -9.98 -2.69
N GLY A 190 -16.37 -10.75 -3.35
CA GLY A 190 -16.55 -11.18 -4.74
C GLY A 190 -16.10 -10.15 -5.79
N ILE A 191 -15.74 -8.93 -5.40
CA ILE A 191 -15.21 -7.87 -6.27
C ILE A 191 -13.68 -8.02 -6.36
N ARG A 192 -13.16 -8.01 -7.59
CA ARG A 192 -11.73 -8.17 -7.90
C ARG A 192 -11.10 -6.80 -8.11
N LEU A 193 -10.17 -6.43 -7.24
CA LEU A 193 -9.42 -5.19 -7.32
C LEU A 193 -7.97 -5.47 -7.73
N ALA A 194 -7.40 -4.58 -8.53
CA ALA A 194 -5.98 -4.57 -8.84
C ALA A 194 -5.37 -3.23 -8.42
N PHE A 195 -4.32 -3.29 -7.60
CA PHE A 195 -3.58 -2.13 -7.12
C PHE A 195 -2.24 -2.03 -7.83
N ILE A 196 -1.91 -0.84 -8.34
CA ILE A 196 -0.69 -0.56 -9.09
C ILE A 196 0.03 0.59 -8.39
N ASN A 197 1.03 0.27 -7.56
CA ASN A 197 1.81 1.26 -6.82
C ASN A 197 3.16 1.50 -7.48
N PHE A 198 3.51 2.76 -7.70
CA PHE A 198 4.77 3.21 -8.29
C PHE A 198 5.16 4.60 -7.79
N THR A 199 6.46 4.96 -7.91
CA THR A 199 6.99 6.23 -7.42
C THR A 199 7.65 7.05 -8.52
N TYR A 200 7.72 8.37 -8.33
CA TYR A 200 8.50 9.26 -9.19
C TYR A 200 10.00 8.99 -9.13
N GLY A 201 10.49 8.43 -8.01
CA GLY A 201 11.90 8.16 -7.81
C GLY A 201 12.21 7.63 -6.41
N THR A 202 13.49 7.45 -6.15
CA THR A 202 14.02 7.03 -4.85
C THR A 202 15.21 7.92 -4.48
N ASN A 203 15.35 8.28 -3.20
CA ASN A 203 16.43 9.15 -2.70
C ASN A 203 17.83 8.52 -2.89
N CYS A 204 17.89 7.20 -2.85
CA CYS A 204 19.08 6.41 -3.12
C CYS A 204 18.83 5.44 -4.28
N GLY A 205 19.90 4.93 -4.88
CA GLY A 205 19.84 3.96 -5.97
C GLY A 205 20.57 2.66 -5.63
N ILE A 206 20.20 1.61 -6.32
CA ILE A 206 20.95 0.34 -6.41
C ILE A 206 21.25 0.08 -7.89
N LYS A 207 22.34 -0.64 -8.15
CA LYS A 207 22.78 -0.91 -9.54
C LYS A 207 22.16 -2.18 -10.11
N GLU A 208 21.79 -3.08 -9.25
CA GLU A 208 21.25 -4.40 -9.59
C GLU A 208 19.79 -4.29 -10.06
N ALA A 209 19.35 -5.27 -10.84
CA ALA A 209 17.96 -5.36 -11.31
C ALA A 209 16.97 -5.63 -10.17
N PHE A 210 17.44 -6.26 -9.08
CA PHE A 210 16.66 -6.55 -7.87
C PHE A 210 17.49 -6.30 -6.61
N PRO A 211 16.87 -5.85 -5.51
CA PRO A 211 15.45 -5.50 -5.37
C PRO A 211 15.02 -4.39 -6.34
N LYS A 212 13.81 -4.52 -6.90
CA LYS A 212 13.24 -3.56 -7.84
C LYS A 212 12.20 -2.68 -7.13
N VAL A 213 12.20 -1.39 -7.43
CA VAL A 213 11.13 -0.44 -7.03
C VAL A 213 10.47 0.05 -8.31
N HIS A 214 9.14 -0.09 -8.40
CA HIS A 214 8.41 0.41 -9.56
C HIS A 214 8.41 1.93 -9.59
N ARG A 215 8.89 2.46 -10.69
CA ARG A 215 8.94 3.92 -10.96
C ARG A 215 7.88 4.30 -11.99
N ILE A 216 7.73 5.60 -12.22
CA ILE A 216 6.91 6.10 -13.34
C ILE A 216 7.58 5.66 -14.66
N ASP A 217 7.20 4.48 -15.11
CA ASP A 217 7.50 3.93 -16.42
C ASP A 217 6.20 3.56 -17.11
N THR A 218 5.84 4.31 -18.14
CA THR A 218 4.55 4.14 -18.83
C THR A 218 4.42 2.79 -19.53
N VAL A 219 5.53 2.16 -19.92
CA VAL A 219 5.51 0.81 -20.53
C VAL A 219 5.21 -0.25 -19.48
N GLU A 220 5.92 -0.21 -18.35
CA GLU A 220 5.67 -1.14 -17.24
C GLU A 220 4.25 -0.99 -16.66
N ILE A 221 3.82 0.26 -16.43
CA ILE A 221 2.50 0.57 -15.88
C ILE A 221 1.40 0.11 -16.85
N ALA A 222 1.54 0.39 -18.15
CA ALA A 222 0.59 -0.09 -19.16
C ALA A 222 0.52 -1.63 -19.18
N GLY A 223 1.65 -2.31 -19.06
CA GLY A 223 1.70 -3.76 -18.95
C GLY A 223 1.01 -4.29 -17.69
N ALA A 224 1.16 -3.60 -16.55
CA ALA A 224 0.48 -3.96 -15.30
C ALA A 224 -1.05 -3.76 -15.43
N ILE A 225 -1.51 -2.65 -16.02
CA ILE A 225 -2.92 -2.41 -16.30
C ILE A 225 -3.49 -3.50 -17.21
N GLN A 226 -2.75 -3.88 -18.26
CA GLN A 226 -3.18 -4.93 -19.18
C GLN A 226 -3.30 -6.28 -18.47
N ARG A 227 -2.31 -6.67 -17.63
CA ARG A 227 -2.37 -7.89 -16.81
C ARG A 227 -3.53 -7.86 -15.82
N ALA A 228 -3.86 -6.70 -15.25
CA ALA A 228 -5.02 -6.55 -14.39
C ALA A 228 -6.32 -6.85 -15.14
N LYS A 229 -6.49 -6.27 -16.35
CA LYS A 229 -7.65 -6.52 -17.22
C LYS A 229 -7.76 -7.99 -17.63
N GLU A 230 -6.66 -8.60 -18.09
CA GLU A 230 -6.61 -10.00 -18.52
C GLU A 230 -6.94 -10.96 -17.38
N SER A 231 -6.57 -10.60 -16.15
CA SER A 231 -6.94 -11.38 -14.96
C SER A 231 -8.37 -11.10 -14.50
N GLY A 232 -9.13 -10.27 -15.22
CA GLY A 232 -10.54 -9.98 -14.97
C GLY A 232 -10.78 -9.08 -13.77
N ALA A 233 -9.88 -8.13 -13.46
CA ALA A 233 -10.13 -7.13 -12.43
C ALA A 233 -11.41 -6.35 -12.74
N ASP A 234 -12.25 -6.18 -11.73
CA ASP A 234 -13.46 -5.38 -11.81
C ASP A 234 -13.12 -3.89 -11.63
N PHE A 235 -12.08 -3.60 -10.83
CA PHE A 235 -11.55 -2.25 -10.61
C PHE A 235 -10.01 -2.25 -10.60
N ILE A 236 -9.43 -1.24 -11.23
CA ILE A 236 -7.98 -1.00 -11.28
C ILE A 236 -7.68 0.35 -10.64
N VAL A 237 -6.92 0.32 -9.54
CA VAL A 237 -6.56 1.50 -8.76
C VAL A 237 -5.06 1.77 -8.91
N ALA A 238 -4.71 2.92 -9.47
CA ALA A 238 -3.34 3.39 -9.52
C ALA A 238 -3.00 4.21 -8.26
N LEU A 239 -1.88 3.89 -7.64
CA LEU A 239 -1.42 4.46 -6.37
C LEU A 239 -0.02 5.08 -6.54
N PRO A 240 0.09 6.20 -7.28
CA PRO A 240 1.37 6.87 -7.48
C PRO A 240 1.86 7.59 -6.22
N HIS A 241 3.16 7.50 -5.96
CA HIS A 241 3.87 8.35 -5.03
C HIS A 241 4.59 9.43 -5.82
N TRP A 242 4.05 10.66 -5.84
CA TRP A 242 4.42 11.70 -6.80
C TRP A 242 4.13 13.13 -6.34
N GLY A 243 4.58 14.10 -7.13
CA GLY A 243 4.29 15.52 -6.92
C GLY A 243 5.42 16.23 -6.21
N ALA A 244 5.13 17.37 -5.59
CA ALA A 244 6.04 18.15 -4.79
C ALA A 244 5.51 18.26 -3.37
N GLU A 245 6.39 18.11 -2.39
CA GLU A 245 6.06 18.22 -0.97
C GLU A 245 5.50 19.61 -0.64
N TYR A 246 4.47 19.62 0.21
CA TYR A 246 3.85 20.83 0.77
C TYR A 246 3.20 21.80 -0.24
N VAL A 247 3.03 21.36 -1.49
CA VAL A 247 2.34 22.12 -2.54
C VAL A 247 0.89 21.70 -2.61
N LEU A 248 -0.05 22.62 -2.36
CA LEU A 248 -1.48 22.33 -2.28
C LEU A 248 -2.15 22.06 -3.64
N ARG A 249 -1.54 22.49 -4.75
CA ARG A 249 -2.06 22.25 -6.09
C ARG A 249 -1.27 21.16 -6.80
N HIS A 250 -1.97 20.28 -7.49
CA HIS A 250 -1.32 19.29 -8.34
C HIS A 250 -0.55 19.97 -9.48
N SER A 251 0.50 19.34 -9.93
CA SER A 251 1.29 19.79 -11.07
C SER A 251 0.68 19.33 -12.41
N ALA A 252 1.01 20.04 -13.48
CA ALA A 252 0.61 19.62 -14.83
C ALA A 252 1.14 18.21 -15.21
N SER A 253 2.23 17.73 -14.61
CA SER A 253 2.73 16.37 -14.80
C SER A 253 1.86 15.34 -14.11
N GLN A 254 1.39 15.62 -12.90
CA GLN A 254 0.43 14.76 -12.18
C GLN A 254 -0.88 14.67 -12.99
N GLU A 255 -1.43 15.79 -13.45
CA GLU A 255 -2.64 15.82 -14.26
C GLU A 255 -2.50 15.00 -15.54
N ARG A 256 -1.42 15.21 -16.30
CA ARG A 256 -1.19 14.45 -17.55
C ARG A 256 -1.09 12.94 -17.28
N LEU A 257 -0.37 12.53 -16.24
CA LEU A 257 -0.23 11.12 -15.92
C LEU A 257 -1.55 10.53 -15.41
N ALA A 258 -2.31 11.26 -14.57
CA ALA A 258 -3.63 10.82 -14.12
C ALA A 258 -4.60 10.60 -15.30
N ARG A 259 -4.66 11.55 -16.23
CA ARG A 259 -5.48 11.42 -17.44
C ARG A 259 -5.04 10.25 -18.32
N TRP A 260 -3.73 10.02 -18.42
CA TRP A 260 -3.19 8.88 -19.15
C TRP A 260 -3.57 7.55 -18.48
N LEU A 261 -3.45 7.44 -17.17
CA LEU A 261 -3.84 6.26 -16.38
C LEU A 261 -5.34 5.95 -16.55
N ALA A 262 -6.19 6.96 -16.42
CA ALA A 262 -7.63 6.82 -16.67
C ALA A 262 -7.92 6.38 -18.13
N GLY A 263 -7.23 6.99 -19.10
CA GLY A 263 -7.33 6.60 -20.53
C GLY A 263 -6.82 5.16 -20.80
N LYS A 264 -5.94 4.61 -19.96
CA LYS A 264 -5.50 3.21 -20.02
C LYS A 264 -6.47 2.27 -19.32
N GLY A 265 -7.41 2.79 -18.54
CA GLY A 265 -8.48 2.03 -17.87
C GLY A 265 -8.22 1.80 -16.38
N CYS A 266 -7.51 2.70 -15.72
CA CYS A 266 -7.59 2.81 -14.27
C CYS A 266 -8.92 3.47 -13.90
N ASP A 267 -9.61 2.90 -12.92
CA ASP A 267 -10.89 3.40 -12.41
C ASP A 267 -10.70 4.50 -11.37
N ALA A 268 -9.55 4.46 -10.67
CA ALA A 268 -9.15 5.49 -9.71
C ALA A 268 -7.63 5.73 -9.76
N VAL A 269 -7.24 6.98 -9.45
CA VAL A 269 -5.83 7.38 -9.29
C VAL A 269 -5.73 8.17 -8.01
N ILE A 270 -5.00 7.64 -7.02
CA ILE A 270 -4.90 8.24 -5.68
C ILE A 270 -3.42 8.36 -5.33
N GLY A 271 -2.96 9.59 -5.25
CA GLY A 271 -1.55 9.92 -5.03
C GLY A 271 -1.18 10.08 -3.56
N ALA A 272 0.10 9.83 -3.25
CA ALA A 272 0.77 10.12 -1.99
C ALA A 272 2.03 10.96 -2.26
N HIS A 273 2.81 11.32 -1.26
CA HIS A 273 4.06 12.10 -1.28
C HIS A 273 3.92 13.61 -0.97
N PRO A 274 2.92 14.37 -1.42
CA PRO A 274 2.91 15.81 -1.14
C PRO A 274 2.78 16.19 0.34
N HIS A 275 2.42 15.25 1.22
CA HIS A 275 2.17 15.42 2.66
C HIS A 275 1.14 16.51 3.00
N VAL A 276 0.35 16.89 2.01
CA VAL A 276 -0.78 17.82 2.10
C VAL A 276 -1.92 17.33 1.21
N LEU A 277 -3.14 17.76 1.51
CA LEU A 277 -4.27 17.56 0.61
C LEU A 277 -4.06 18.42 -0.64
N GLN A 278 -4.01 17.76 -1.79
CA GLN A 278 -4.04 18.46 -3.07
C GLN A 278 -5.47 18.50 -3.60
N ASP A 279 -5.74 19.46 -4.48
CA ASP A 279 -6.97 19.54 -5.24
C ASP A 279 -7.15 18.32 -6.16
N THR A 280 -8.40 17.99 -6.46
CA THR A 280 -8.79 16.85 -7.30
C THR A 280 -9.41 17.34 -8.61
#